data_98b1a351b579f6787077cdaa5ac33d63
#
_entry.id   98b1a351b579f6787077cdaa5ac33d63
#
_cell.length_a   1.000
_cell.length_b   1.000
_cell.length_c   1.000
_cell.angle_alpha   90.00
_cell.angle_beta   90.00
_cell.angle_gamma   90.00
#
_symmetry.space_group_name_H-M   'P 1'
#
loop_
_entity.id
_entity.type
_entity.pdbx_description
1 polymer ?
#
loop_
_entity_poly.entity_id
_entity_poly.type
_entity_poly.pdbx_seq_one_letter_code
_entity_poly.pdbx_strand_id
1 'polypeptide(L)' 'MAEDKVLVTLDSFEQQLLVGALTDFRNELIREERPTEDVDGLLLKVIDAVPQKERKKADRAAR' A
#
# COMPACT_ATOMS: atom_id res chain seq x y z
N MET A 1 -7.12 3.10 18.86
CA MET A 1 -6.83 2.85 18.23
C MET A 1 -7.18 2.13 17.18
N ALA A 2 -6.99 1.58 16.65
CA ALA A 2 -7.32 1.04 15.43
C ALA A 2 -8.07 -0.20 15.50
N GLU A 3 -9.02 -0.22 16.33
CA GLU A 3 -9.77 -1.40 16.38
C GLU A 3 -10.68 -1.53 15.21
N ASP A 4 -11.20 -0.42 14.71
CA ASP A 4 -12.14 -0.49 13.60
C ASP A 4 -11.37 -0.57 12.32
N LYS A 5 -11.49 -1.66 11.61
CA LYS A 5 -10.84 -1.82 10.34
C LYS A 5 -11.80 -1.57 9.22
N VAL A 6 -11.33 -0.94 8.17
CA VAL A 6 -12.17 -0.67 7.02
C VAL A 6 -11.60 -1.37 5.81
N LEU A 7 -12.46 -1.67 4.88
CA LEU A 7 -12.06 -2.33 3.67
C LEU A 7 -12.12 -1.33 2.54
N VAL A 8 -11.05 -1.23 1.80
CA VAL A 8 -10.96 -0.30 0.68
C VAL A 8 -10.55 -1.07 -0.55
N THR A 9 -11.27 -0.84 -1.64
CA THR A 9 -10.94 -1.49 -2.89
C THR A 9 -10.24 -0.51 -3.80
N LEU A 10 -9.07 -0.89 -4.27
CA LEU A 10 -8.26 -0.03 -5.12
C LEU A 10 -7.93 -0.78 -6.40
N ASP A 11 -7.87 -0.04 -7.50
CA ASP A 11 -7.36 -0.64 -8.72
C ASP A 11 -5.85 -0.42 -8.76
N SER A 12 -5.20 -0.91 -9.81
CA SER A 12 -3.74 -0.84 -9.89
C SER A 12 -3.24 0.59 -9.89
N PHE A 13 -3.95 1.45 -10.58
CA PHE A 13 -3.54 2.84 -10.66
C PHE A 13 -3.64 3.51 -9.30
N GLU A 14 -4.72 3.25 -8.61
CA GLU A 14 -4.92 3.84 -7.30
C GLU A 14 -3.91 3.30 -6.30
N GLN A 15 -3.57 2.03 -6.44
CA GLN A 15 -2.57 1.44 -5.57
C GLN A 15 -1.23 2.14 -5.75
N GLN A 16 -0.85 2.40 -6.99
CA GLN A 16 0.41 3.07 -7.26
C GLN A 16 0.41 4.50 -6.77
N LEU A 17 -0.72 5.16 -6.89
CA LEU A 17 -0.84 6.52 -6.38
C LEU A 17 -0.61 6.53 -4.88
N LEU A 18 -1.19 5.58 -4.20
CA LEU A 18 -1.09 5.52 -2.76
C LEU A 18 0.34 5.21 -2.34
N VAL A 19 0.98 4.29 -3.03
CA VAL A 19 2.36 3.95 -2.72
C VAL A 19 3.25 5.18 -2.90
N GLY A 20 3.03 5.92 -3.98
CA GLY A 20 3.82 7.12 -4.22
C GLY A 20 3.60 8.16 -3.14
N ALA A 21 2.35 8.36 -2.77
CA ALA A 21 2.03 9.35 -1.75
C ALA A 21 2.64 8.97 -0.40
N LEU A 22 2.54 7.69 -0.06
CA LEU A 22 3.10 7.24 1.20
C LEU A 22 4.62 7.32 1.20
N THR A 23 5.23 7.04 0.06
CA THR A 23 6.68 7.13 -0.04
C THR A 23 7.12 8.58 0.14
N ASP A 24 6.41 9.52 -0.45
CA ASP A 24 6.74 10.92 -0.30
C ASP A 24 6.59 11.35 1.16
N PHE A 25 5.53 10.90 1.79
CA PHE A 25 5.30 11.24 3.18
C PHE A 25 6.40 10.63 4.06
N ARG A 26 6.80 9.42 3.75
CA ARG A 26 7.87 8.77 4.49
C ARG A 26 9.17 9.57 4.38
N ASN A 27 9.46 10.04 3.18
CA ASN A 27 10.66 10.85 2.98
C ASN A 27 10.61 12.13 3.78
N GLU A 28 9.42 12.71 3.89
CA GLU A 28 9.27 13.90 4.71
C GLU A 28 9.56 13.60 6.17
N LEU A 29 9.06 12.49 6.65
CA LEU A 29 9.30 12.11 8.04
C LEU A 29 10.78 11.89 8.29
N ILE A 30 11.46 11.25 7.34
CA ILE A 30 12.88 11.02 7.48
C ILE A 30 13.63 12.35 7.54
N ARG A 31 13.22 13.27 6.70
CA ARG A 31 13.86 14.57 6.67
C ARG A 31 13.69 15.29 7.98
N GLU A 32 12.55 15.10 8.64
CA GLU A 32 12.27 15.71 9.92
C GLU A 32 12.75 14.86 11.09
N GLU A 33 13.41 13.75 10.80
CA GLU A 33 13.90 12.85 11.84
C GLU A 33 12.78 12.34 12.72
N ARG A 34 11.68 11.98 12.09
CA ARG A 34 10.53 11.46 12.80
C ARG A 34 10.36 9.98 12.50
N PRO A 35 9.68 9.24 13.38
CA PRO A 35 9.52 7.81 13.15
C PRO A 35 8.68 7.53 11.92
N THR A 36 9.04 6.48 11.19
CA THR A 36 8.31 6.10 9.99
C THR A 36 7.62 4.76 10.14
N GLU A 37 7.55 4.23 11.33
CA GLU A 37 7.04 2.88 11.52
C GLU A 37 5.62 2.71 11.02
N ASP A 38 4.77 3.68 11.34
CA ASP A 38 3.38 3.58 10.93
C ASP A 38 3.24 3.63 9.41
N VAL A 39 4.00 4.52 8.80
CA VAL A 39 3.96 4.64 7.35
C VAL A 39 4.54 3.41 6.69
N ASP A 40 5.62 2.88 7.26
CA ASP A 40 6.23 1.68 6.72
C ASP A 40 5.26 0.52 6.75
N GLY A 41 4.55 0.36 7.86
CA GLY A 41 3.58 -0.70 7.98
C GLY A 41 2.46 -0.56 6.96
N LEU A 42 1.98 0.65 6.77
CA LEU A 42 0.92 0.88 5.81
C LEU A 42 1.42 0.65 4.39
N LEU A 43 2.63 1.09 4.10
CA LEU A 43 3.22 0.88 2.78
C LEU A 43 3.29 -0.60 2.45
N LEU A 44 3.73 -1.39 3.41
CA LEU A 44 3.82 -2.83 3.19
C LEU A 44 2.45 -3.42 2.92
N LYS A 45 1.45 -2.98 3.62
CA LYS A 45 0.11 -3.47 3.38
C LYS A 45 -0.36 -3.15 1.97
N VAL A 46 -0.10 -1.94 1.53
CA VAL A 46 -0.53 -1.52 0.21
C VAL A 46 0.25 -2.27 -0.87
N ILE A 47 1.56 -2.43 -0.67
CA ILE A 47 2.38 -3.11 -1.65
C ILE A 47 2.01 -4.58 -1.75
N ASP A 48 1.72 -5.19 -0.62
CA ASP A 48 1.34 -6.60 -0.63
C ASP A 48 -0.04 -6.83 -1.21
N ALA A 49 -0.87 -5.83 -1.21
CA ALA A 49 -2.22 -5.98 -1.74
C ALA A 49 -2.16 -6.15 -3.24
N VAL A 50 -2.70 -7.24 -3.74
CA VAL A 50 -2.68 -7.52 -5.16
C VAL A 50 -4.04 -7.19 -5.73
N PRO A 51 -4.11 -6.39 -6.78
CA PRO A 51 -5.40 -6.09 -7.40
C PRO A 51 -6.08 -7.37 -7.83
N GLN A 52 -7.35 -7.45 -7.61
CA GLN A 52 -8.08 -8.65 -7.95
C GLN A 52 -7.93 -9.03 -9.40
N LYS A 53 -7.87 -8.05 -10.25
CA LYS A 53 -7.68 -8.31 -11.63
C LYS A 53 -6.39 -8.99 -11.89
N GLU A 54 -5.31 -8.52 -11.29
CA GLU A 54 -4.02 -9.13 -11.50
C GLU A 54 -3.94 -10.48 -10.86
N ARG A 55 -4.62 -10.65 -9.73
CA ARG A 55 -4.64 -11.92 -9.10
C ARG A 55 -5.25 -12.96 -10.02
N LYS A 56 -6.34 -12.62 -10.67
CA LYS A 56 -6.96 -13.51 -11.59
C LYS A 56 -6.03 -13.86 -12.72
N LYS A 57 -5.34 -12.86 -13.23
CA LYS A 57 -4.41 -13.10 -14.29
C LYS A 57 -3.31 -14.02 -13.85
N ALA A 58 -2.80 -13.80 -12.67
CA ALA A 58 -1.73 -14.65 -12.17
C ALA A 58 -2.20 -16.10 -12.07
N ASP A 59 -3.39 -16.28 -11.61
CA ASP A 59 -3.93 -17.62 -11.54
C ASP A 59 -3.96 -18.29 -12.89
N ARG A 60 -4.37 -17.56 -13.88
CA ARG A 60 -4.42 -18.11 -15.20
C ARG A 60 -3.06 -18.42 -15.70
N ALA A 61 -2.13 -17.50 -15.47
CA ALA A 61 -0.77 -17.72 -15.92
C ALA A 61 -0.15 -18.92 -15.24
N ALA A 62 -0.57 -19.18 -14.05
CA ALA A 62 -0.02 -20.31 -13.32
C ALA A 62 -0.44 -21.62 -13.89
N ARG A 63 -1.48 -21.65 -14.72
CA ARG A 63 -1.91 -22.89 -15.29
C ARG A 63 -1.14 -23.14 -16.50
#